data_65a11a99cc4e1b10c8bc87e162ffd5b3
#
_entry.id   65a11a99cc4e1b10c8bc87e162ffd5b3
#
_cell.length_a   1.000
_cell.length_b   1.000
_cell.length_c   1.000
_cell.angle_alpha   90.00
_cell.angle_beta   90.00
_cell.angle_gamma   90.00
#
_symmetry.space_group_name_H-M   'P 1'
#
loop_
_entity.id
_entity.type
_entity.pdbx_description
1 polymer ?
#
loop_
_entity_poly.entity_id
_entity_poly.type
_entity_poly.pdbx_seq_one_letter_code
_entity_poly.pdbx_strand_id
1 'polypeptide(L)'
;SPDNIMQRLRTLRGILDGNGLAETPMLLDEWGISGGGFLGIDREPRHIFRENEYYSAFYARLIDRVIHAPELKLEKMMICLSGQDHVKKDFDGYRTFFTANGYRKPVYNGYALAARLGSRLLFSESEDSAASAVVIPTADADGSVRVLCANFEDDYYRTIDNLPMALRLSGMNGSYRLRHWRIDRTCSNSYSKWASLGCPQQPSMLERDMIRSAGELSRYQPERTVTADGAFELELLLTQNAV
;
A
#
# COMPACT_ATOMS: atom_id res chain seq x y z
N SER A 1 -4.19 -11.95 -6.24
CA SER A 1 -4.39 -10.82 -7.15
C SER A 1 -5.52 -9.92 -6.64
N PRO A 2 -5.37 -8.59 -6.70
CA PRO A 2 -6.45 -7.66 -6.40
C PRO A 2 -7.69 -7.91 -7.27
N ASP A 3 -7.50 -8.22 -8.54
CA ASP A 3 -8.61 -8.48 -9.47
C ASP A 3 -9.41 -9.74 -9.09
N ASN A 4 -8.77 -10.78 -8.53
CA ASN A 4 -9.48 -11.94 -7.99
C ASN A 4 -10.37 -11.58 -6.79
N ILE A 5 -9.90 -10.69 -5.92
CA ILE A 5 -10.71 -10.18 -4.80
C ILE A 5 -11.92 -9.42 -5.34
N MET A 6 -11.71 -8.52 -6.31
CA MET A 6 -12.77 -7.75 -6.95
C MET A 6 -13.81 -8.64 -7.65
N GLN A 7 -13.37 -9.68 -8.36
CA GLN A 7 -14.25 -10.64 -9.00
C GLN A 7 -15.16 -11.34 -7.97
N ARG A 8 -14.60 -11.77 -6.83
CA ARG A 8 -15.39 -12.39 -5.76
C ARG A 8 -16.40 -11.41 -5.16
N LEU A 9 -16.00 -10.17 -4.91
CA LEU A 9 -16.90 -9.14 -4.42
C LEU A 9 -18.06 -8.86 -5.39
N ARG A 10 -17.78 -8.79 -6.70
CA ARG A 10 -18.83 -8.65 -7.73
C ARG A 10 -19.76 -9.85 -7.78
N THR A 11 -19.23 -11.06 -7.61
CA THR A 11 -20.07 -12.27 -7.52
C THR A 11 -21.02 -12.21 -6.33
N LEU A 12 -20.51 -11.84 -5.14
CA LEU A 12 -21.34 -11.68 -3.94
C LEU A 12 -22.38 -10.57 -4.11
N ARG A 13 -22.00 -9.43 -4.69
CA ARG A 13 -22.93 -8.34 -5.01
C ARG A 13 -24.05 -8.83 -5.94
N GLY A 14 -23.73 -9.55 -7.01
CA GLY A 14 -24.72 -10.11 -7.91
C GLY A 14 -25.69 -11.09 -7.26
N ILE A 15 -25.22 -11.88 -6.28
CA ILE A 15 -26.08 -12.76 -5.47
C ILE A 15 -27.06 -11.93 -4.64
N LEU A 16 -26.59 -10.88 -3.96
CA LEU A 16 -27.45 -10.00 -3.17
C LEU A 16 -28.50 -9.30 -4.06
N ASP A 17 -28.09 -8.75 -5.19
CA ASP A 17 -28.98 -8.08 -6.14
C ASP A 17 -30.06 -9.01 -6.65
N GLY A 18 -29.69 -10.23 -7.04
CA GLY A 18 -30.60 -11.25 -7.54
C GLY A 18 -31.61 -11.76 -6.51
N ASN A 19 -31.36 -11.51 -5.23
CA ASN A 19 -32.27 -11.82 -4.11
C ASN A 19 -33.02 -10.60 -3.57
N GLY A 20 -33.06 -9.49 -4.30
CA GLY A 20 -33.80 -8.29 -3.90
C GLY A 20 -33.10 -7.46 -2.82
N LEU A 21 -31.80 -7.70 -2.57
CA LEU A 21 -30.99 -7.03 -1.55
C LEU A 21 -30.01 -6.00 -2.17
N ALA A 22 -30.40 -5.37 -3.26
CA ALA A 22 -29.57 -4.44 -4.02
C ALA A 22 -29.07 -3.24 -3.19
N GLU A 23 -29.84 -2.79 -2.18
CA GLU A 23 -29.46 -1.67 -1.32
C GLU A 23 -28.65 -2.11 -0.08
N THR A 24 -28.45 -3.42 0.13
CA THR A 24 -27.71 -3.92 1.28
C THR A 24 -26.21 -3.66 1.12
N PRO A 25 -25.57 -2.96 2.04
CA PRO A 25 -24.12 -2.76 2.01
C PRO A 25 -23.37 -4.09 2.27
N MET A 26 -22.13 -4.16 1.80
CA MET A 26 -21.23 -5.27 2.08
C MET A 26 -20.13 -4.84 3.05
N LEU A 27 -19.71 -5.77 3.88
CA LEU A 27 -18.52 -5.67 4.71
C LEU A 27 -17.57 -6.80 4.32
N LEU A 28 -16.32 -6.48 4.01
CA LEU A 28 -15.26 -7.47 3.86
C LEU A 28 -14.51 -7.52 5.21
N ASP A 29 -15.01 -8.35 6.11
CA ASP A 29 -14.56 -8.43 7.50
C ASP A 29 -13.25 -9.19 7.70
N GLU A 30 -12.90 -10.07 6.74
CA GLU A 30 -11.60 -10.73 6.70
C GLU A 30 -11.03 -10.79 5.29
N TRP A 31 -9.98 -10.04 5.03
CA TRP A 31 -9.25 -10.17 3.79
C TRP A 31 -7.74 -10.29 4.01
N GLY A 32 -7.04 -10.79 3.04
CA GLY A 32 -5.58 -10.88 3.05
C GLY A 32 -5.04 -11.11 1.64
N ILE A 33 -3.78 -10.82 1.44
CA ILE A 33 -3.11 -10.94 0.14
C ILE A 33 -3.12 -12.36 -0.41
N SER A 34 -3.19 -13.36 0.46
CA SER A 34 -3.28 -14.79 0.09
C SER A 34 -3.94 -15.60 1.19
N GLY A 35 -4.41 -16.80 0.87
CA GLY A 35 -4.83 -17.82 1.83
C GLY A 35 -3.69 -18.28 2.75
N GLY A 36 -3.96 -19.22 3.65
CA GLY A 36 -2.96 -19.82 4.52
C GLY A 36 -2.35 -18.84 5.52
N GLY A 37 -3.20 -18.07 6.24
CA GLY A 37 -2.78 -17.04 7.19
C GLY A 37 -1.86 -17.52 8.31
N PHE A 38 -1.96 -18.80 8.67
CA PHE A 38 -1.18 -19.44 9.73
C PHE A 38 0.04 -20.23 9.21
N LEU A 39 0.41 -20.04 7.94
CA LEU A 39 1.57 -20.67 7.33
C LEU A 39 2.70 -19.64 7.19
N GLY A 40 3.85 -19.92 7.80
CA GLY A 40 5.08 -19.20 7.60
C GLY A 40 5.80 -19.62 6.33
N ILE A 41 6.94 -18.98 6.04
CA ILE A 41 7.78 -19.29 4.86
C ILE A 41 8.41 -20.67 4.90
N ASP A 42 8.51 -21.30 6.06
CA ASP A 42 8.99 -22.67 6.24
C ASP A 42 8.06 -23.70 5.58
N ARG A 43 6.76 -23.40 5.50
CA ARG A 43 5.74 -24.25 4.89
C ARG A 43 5.25 -23.74 3.53
N GLU A 44 5.27 -22.44 3.34
CA GLU A 44 4.88 -21.79 2.10
C GLU A 44 5.90 -20.68 1.77
N PRO A 45 7.01 -21.01 1.11
CA PRO A 45 8.10 -20.06 0.82
C PRO A 45 7.64 -18.82 0.04
N ARG A 46 6.55 -18.94 -0.75
CA ARG A 46 5.97 -17.81 -1.49
C ARG A 46 5.47 -16.70 -0.57
N HIS A 47 5.17 -16.98 0.70
CA HIS A 47 4.69 -15.97 1.64
C HIS A 47 5.73 -14.88 1.97
N ILE A 48 6.93 -14.96 1.41
CA ILE A 48 7.94 -13.90 1.49
C ILE A 48 7.43 -12.54 0.97
N PHE A 49 6.49 -12.52 0.04
CA PHE A 49 5.86 -11.29 -0.46
C PHE A 49 5.06 -10.53 0.62
N ARG A 50 4.75 -11.16 1.75
CA ARG A 50 4.09 -10.53 2.90
C ARG A 50 5.05 -9.67 3.74
N GLU A 51 6.33 -9.82 3.51
CA GLU A 51 7.38 -9.22 4.34
C GLU A 51 7.93 -7.91 3.76
N ASN A 52 7.80 -7.71 2.46
CA ASN A 52 8.42 -6.62 1.71
C ASN A 52 7.40 -5.59 1.15
N GLU A 53 7.88 -4.67 0.33
CA GLU A 53 7.12 -3.58 -0.28
C GLU A 53 5.95 -4.04 -1.17
N TYR A 54 6.02 -5.25 -1.74
CA TYR A 54 4.97 -5.81 -2.58
C TYR A 54 3.59 -5.78 -1.91
N TYR A 55 3.52 -6.09 -0.61
CA TYR A 55 2.24 -6.09 0.10
C TYR A 55 1.64 -4.68 0.21
N SER A 56 2.47 -3.65 0.38
CA SER A 56 2.02 -2.26 0.39
C SER A 56 1.47 -1.83 -0.97
N ALA A 57 2.16 -2.18 -2.06
CA ALA A 57 1.72 -1.88 -3.42
C ALA A 57 0.47 -2.67 -3.81
N PHE A 58 0.37 -3.94 -3.41
CA PHE A 58 -0.86 -4.73 -3.54
C PHE A 58 -2.06 -4.04 -2.85
N TYR A 59 -1.85 -3.55 -1.63
CA TYR A 59 -2.89 -2.86 -0.89
C TYR A 59 -3.31 -1.55 -1.56
N ALA A 60 -2.35 -0.77 -2.06
CA ALA A 60 -2.64 0.44 -2.82
C ALA A 60 -3.48 0.14 -4.06
N ARG A 61 -3.14 -0.90 -4.84
CA ARG A 61 -3.91 -1.34 -5.99
C ARG A 61 -5.31 -1.84 -5.60
N LEU A 62 -5.43 -2.56 -4.48
CA LEU A 62 -6.74 -3.04 -4.03
C LEU A 62 -7.65 -1.88 -3.63
N ILE A 63 -7.14 -0.88 -2.90
CA ILE A 63 -7.90 0.32 -2.57
C ILE A 63 -8.35 1.04 -3.84
N ASP A 64 -7.44 1.24 -4.80
CA ASP A 64 -7.77 1.86 -6.10
C ASP A 64 -8.95 1.16 -6.78
N ARG A 65 -8.92 -0.19 -6.85
CA ARG A 65 -10.02 -0.97 -7.43
C ARG A 65 -11.33 -0.83 -6.67
N VAL A 66 -11.28 -0.80 -5.35
CA VAL A 66 -12.47 -0.69 -4.49
C VAL A 66 -13.12 0.70 -4.60
N ILE A 67 -12.35 1.77 -4.52
CA ILE A 67 -12.91 3.13 -4.59
C ILE A 67 -13.50 3.48 -5.96
N HIS A 68 -13.04 2.79 -7.03
CA HIS A 68 -13.58 2.94 -8.39
C HIS A 68 -14.67 1.90 -8.72
N ALA A 69 -15.20 1.21 -7.70
CA ALA A 69 -16.28 0.23 -7.83
C ALA A 69 -17.44 0.53 -6.84
N PRO A 70 -18.07 1.71 -6.92
CA PRO A 70 -19.14 2.12 -5.99
C PRO A 70 -20.36 1.19 -6.06
N GLU A 71 -20.55 0.51 -7.19
CA GLU A 71 -21.61 -0.50 -7.37
C GLU A 71 -21.53 -1.63 -6.35
N LEU A 72 -20.35 -1.91 -5.80
CA LEU A 72 -20.18 -2.95 -4.78
C LEU A 72 -20.85 -2.59 -3.45
N LYS A 73 -21.07 -1.32 -3.17
CA LYS A 73 -21.58 -0.84 -1.87
C LYS A 73 -20.75 -1.41 -0.70
N LEU A 74 -19.43 -1.47 -0.88
CA LEU A 74 -18.49 -1.96 0.13
C LEU A 74 -18.20 -0.85 1.13
N GLU A 75 -18.74 -0.96 2.35
CA GLU A 75 -18.57 0.07 3.38
C GLU A 75 -17.27 -0.07 4.16
N LYS A 76 -16.81 -1.29 4.38
CA LYS A 76 -15.61 -1.57 5.18
C LYS A 76 -14.82 -2.73 4.62
N MET A 77 -13.51 -2.62 4.77
CA MET A 77 -12.56 -3.66 4.41
C MET A 77 -11.54 -3.81 5.54
N MET A 78 -11.58 -4.93 6.24
CA MET A 78 -10.73 -5.20 7.40
C MET A 78 -9.75 -6.32 7.09
N ILE A 79 -8.45 -6.05 7.30
CA ILE A 79 -7.42 -7.07 7.09
C ILE A 79 -7.50 -8.16 8.16
N CYS A 80 -7.45 -9.41 7.73
CA CYS A 80 -7.27 -10.54 8.61
C CYS A 80 -5.79 -10.73 8.93
N LEU A 81 -5.39 -10.47 10.17
CA LEU A 81 -4.03 -10.69 10.64
C LEU A 81 -3.90 -12.06 11.30
N SER A 82 -2.72 -12.67 11.19
CA SER A 82 -2.35 -13.81 12.02
C SER A 82 -2.16 -13.37 13.47
N GLY A 83 -2.45 -14.24 14.44
CA GLY A 83 -2.12 -13.98 15.83
C GLY A 83 -0.62 -13.73 16.01
N GLN A 84 -0.26 -12.70 16.77
CA GLN A 84 1.15 -12.34 16.98
C GLN A 84 1.92 -13.43 17.75
N ASP A 85 1.24 -14.25 18.53
CA ASP A 85 1.75 -15.42 19.25
C ASP A 85 2.26 -16.53 18.34
N HIS A 86 1.82 -16.60 17.09
CA HIS A 86 2.33 -17.53 16.08
C HIS A 86 3.69 -17.11 15.51
N VAL A 87 4.04 -15.83 15.61
CA VAL A 87 5.27 -15.28 15.03
C VAL A 87 6.44 -15.53 15.96
N LYS A 88 7.32 -16.46 15.60
CA LYS A 88 8.49 -16.85 16.42
C LYS A 88 9.80 -16.32 15.86
N LYS A 89 9.82 -15.91 14.60
CA LYS A 89 11.00 -15.40 13.91
C LYS A 89 10.69 -14.08 13.22
N ASP A 90 11.74 -13.31 12.96
CA ASP A 90 11.57 -12.12 12.15
C ASP A 90 11.38 -12.50 10.68
N PHE A 91 10.46 -11.80 10.03
CA PHE A 91 10.14 -11.94 8.60
C PHE A 91 9.82 -13.38 8.18
N ASP A 92 8.95 -14.00 8.93
CA ASP A 92 8.59 -15.42 8.86
C ASP A 92 7.38 -15.71 7.93
N GLY A 93 6.89 -14.70 7.20
CA GLY A 93 5.81 -14.86 6.21
C GLY A 93 4.39 -14.85 6.77
N TYR A 94 4.20 -14.61 8.07
CA TYR A 94 2.86 -14.48 8.64
C TYR A 94 2.19 -13.15 8.28
N ARG A 95 0.86 -13.14 8.23
CA ARG A 95 0.07 -11.93 7.99
C ARG A 95 0.03 -11.07 9.26
N THR A 96 1.12 -10.38 9.56
CA THR A 96 1.24 -9.48 10.71
C THR A 96 1.81 -8.14 10.28
N PHE A 97 1.57 -7.12 11.07
CA PHE A 97 2.17 -5.80 10.87
C PHE A 97 3.58 -5.71 11.49
N PHE A 98 3.87 -6.60 12.42
CA PHE A 98 5.13 -6.62 13.15
C PHE A 98 5.75 -8.00 13.12
N THR A 99 7.07 -8.06 13.19
CA THR A 99 7.85 -9.28 13.34
C THR A 99 7.93 -9.73 14.80
N ALA A 100 8.61 -10.85 15.09
CA ALA A 100 8.80 -11.34 16.45
C ALA A 100 9.53 -10.33 17.36
N ASN A 101 10.51 -9.61 16.83
CA ASN A 101 11.23 -8.55 17.55
C ASN A 101 10.54 -7.17 17.45
N GLY A 102 9.31 -7.10 16.95
CA GLY A 102 8.52 -5.88 16.87
C GLY A 102 8.97 -4.92 15.75
N TYR A 103 9.69 -5.38 14.75
CA TYR A 103 10.00 -4.55 13.59
C TYR A 103 8.75 -4.32 12.76
N ARG A 104 8.52 -3.07 12.38
CA ARG A 104 7.40 -2.67 11.54
C ARG A 104 7.62 -3.14 10.11
N LYS A 105 6.70 -3.95 9.59
CA LYS A 105 6.74 -4.41 8.19
C LYS A 105 6.27 -3.30 7.23
N PRO A 106 6.72 -3.32 5.95
CA PRO A 106 6.27 -2.34 4.95
C PRO A 106 4.75 -2.22 4.81
N VAL A 107 4.01 -3.31 4.93
CA VAL A 107 2.53 -3.30 4.86
C VAL A 107 1.90 -2.38 5.91
N TYR A 108 2.44 -2.30 7.13
CA TYR A 108 1.98 -1.35 8.13
C TYR A 108 2.11 0.09 7.62
N ASN A 109 3.23 0.41 6.99
CA ASN A 109 3.47 1.72 6.40
C ASN A 109 2.51 2.00 5.23
N GLY A 110 2.15 0.98 4.44
CA GLY A 110 1.12 1.08 3.40
C GLY A 110 -0.24 1.50 3.98
N TYR A 111 -0.66 0.86 5.08
CA TYR A 111 -1.87 1.26 5.81
C TYR A 111 -1.76 2.67 6.38
N ALA A 112 -0.61 3.04 6.94
CA ALA A 112 -0.37 4.38 7.48
C ALA A 112 -0.39 5.47 6.39
N LEU A 113 0.02 5.18 5.15
CA LEU A 113 -0.12 6.07 4.01
C LEU A 113 -1.58 6.18 3.57
N ALA A 114 -2.28 5.06 3.42
CA ALA A 114 -3.69 5.05 3.05
C ALA A 114 -4.56 5.82 4.07
N ALA A 115 -4.27 5.67 5.37
CA ALA A 115 -4.95 6.40 6.43
C ALA A 115 -4.74 7.93 6.38
N ARG A 116 -3.81 8.42 5.58
CA ARG A 116 -3.58 9.85 5.36
C ARG A 116 -4.38 10.41 4.18
N LEU A 117 -5.01 9.57 3.37
CA LEU A 117 -5.85 10.03 2.27
C LEU A 117 -6.97 10.93 2.79
N GLY A 118 -7.36 11.90 1.97
CA GLY A 118 -8.45 12.82 2.29
C GLY A 118 -9.82 12.15 2.14
N SER A 119 -10.82 12.82 2.64
CA SER A 119 -12.21 12.32 2.70
C SER A 119 -12.95 12.37 1.36
N ARG A 120 -12.43 13.11 0.38
CA ARG A 120 -13.04 13.29 -0.94
C ARG A 120 -12.10 12.86 -2.04
N LEU A 121 -12.52 11.88 -2.84
CA LEU A 121 -11.83 11.50 -4.07
C LEU A 121 -11.88 12.64 -5.09
N LEU A 122 -10.75 12.94 -5.72
CA LEU A 122 -10.68 13.90 -6.80
C LEU A 122 -10.79 13.18 -8.15
N PHE A 123 -11.31 13.91 -9.15
CA PHE A 123 -11.25 13.42 -10.52
C PHE A 123 -9.79 13.34 -10.98
N SER A 124 -9.45 12.29 -11.68
CA SER A 124 -8.15 12.12 -12.33
C SER A 124 -8.32 11.51 -13.72
N GLU A 125 -7.52 11.96 -14.64
CA GLU A 125 -7.38 11.40 -15.98
C GLU A 125 -5.91 11.17 -16.28
N SER A 126 -5.62 10.26 -17.19
CA SER A 126 -4.27 9.96 -17.61
C SER A 126 -4.21 9.96 -19.13
N GLU A 127 -3.23 10.66 -19.68
CA GLU A 127 -2.98 10.70 -21.13
C GLU A 127 -2.36 9.37 -21.61
N ASP A 128 -1.51 8.76 -20.76
CA ASP A 128 -0.84 7.48 -21.05
C ASP A 128 -0.61 6.74 -19.72
N SER A 129 -1.52 5.81 -19.39
CA SER A 129 -1.43 5.09 -18.12
C SER A 129 -0.82 3.70 -18.31
N ALA A 130 0.35 3.48 -17.72
CA ALA A 130 0.87 2.14 -17.56
C ALA A 130 -0.09 1.27 -16.73
N ALA A 131 -0.28 0.00 -17.12
CA ALA A 131 -1.15 -0.93 -16.38
C ALA A 131 -0.73 -1.13 -14.92
N SER A 132 0.57 -0.92 -14.62
CA SER A 132 1.13 -0.98 -13.26
C SER A 132 0.86 0.28 -12.42
N ALA A 133 0.48 1.41 -13.04
CA ALA A 133 0.26 2.67 -12.33
C ALA A 133 -0.98 2.63 -11.43
N VAL A 134 -0.84 3.16 -10.22
CA VAL A 134 -1.92 3.49 -9.29
C VAL A 134 -1.84 4.97 -8.97
N VAL A 135 -2.95 5.67 -9.04
CA VAL A 135 -3.04 7.09 -8.66
C VAL A 135 -4.37 7.35 -7.95
N ILE A 136 -4.30 7.67 -6.68
CA ILE A 136 -5.48 7.94 -5.84
C ILE A 136 -5.38 9.37 -5.31
N PRO A 137 -5.91 10.38 -6.03
CA PRO A 137 -5.90 11.76 -5.58
C PRO A 137 -7.10 12.04 -4.67
N THR A 138 -6.84 12.67 -3.53
CA THR A 138 -7.85 13.03 -2.55
C THR A 138 -7.65 14.43 -2.01
N ALA A 139 -8.72 15.01 -1.46
CA ALA A 139 -8.67 16.29 -0.76
C ALA A 139 -9.52 16.28 0.50
N ASP A 140 -9.18 17.16 1.44
CA ASP A 140 -10.01 17.49 2.59
C ASP A 140 -10.62 18.89 2.48
N ALA A 141 -11.55 19.20 3.37
CA ALA A 141 -12.24 20.49 3.42
C ALA A 141 -11.31 21.68 3.73
N ASP A 142 -10.15 21.41 4.35
CA ASP A 142 -9.12 22.43 4.64
C ASP A 142 -8.27 22.80 3.42
N GLY A 143 -8.56 22.24 2.23
CA GLY A 143 -7.84 22.47 0.99
C GLY A 143 -6.55 21.64 0.86
N SER A 144 -6.24 20.77 1.81
CA SER A 144 -5.10 19.87 1.65
C SER A 144 -5.39 18.80 0.59
N VAL A 145 -4.41 18.58 -0.29
CA VAL A 145 -4.46 17.56 -1.34
C VAL A 145 -3.46 16.46 -1.01
N ARG A 146 -3.87 15.22 -1.19
CA ARG A 146 -3.02 14.04 -0.99
C ARG A 146 -3.19 13.09 -2.16
N VAL A 147 -2.07 12.62 -2.68
CA VAL A 147 -2.06 11.66 -3.79
C VAL A 147 -1.26 10.45 -3.36
N LEU A 148 -1.88 9.27 -3.39
CA LEU A 148 -1.17 8.01 -3.24
C LEU A 148 -0.88 7.46 -4.62
N CYS A 149 0.40 7.22 -4.90
CA CYS A 149 0.86 6.66 -6.16
C CYS A 149 1.54 5.31 -5.90
N ALA A 150 1.39 4.36 -6.83
CA ALA A 150 2.17 3.12 -6.79
C ALA A 150 2.50 2.61 -8.19
N ASN A 151 3.58 1.83 -8.28
CA ASN A 151 3.96 1.05 -9.45
C ASN A 151 3.84 -0.43 -9.08
N PHE A 152 2.70 -1.06 -9.36
CA PHE A 152 2.37 -2.40 -8.89
C PHE A 152 2.39 -3.44 -10.00
N GLU A 153 3.11 -4.53 -9.80
CA GLU A 153 3.08 -5.75 -10.60
C GLU A 153 2.46 -6.90 -9.78
N ASP A 154 1.40 -7.51 -10.31
CA ASP A 154 0.66 -8.59 -9.62
C ASP A 154 1.42 -9.91 -9.60
N ASP A 155 2.22 -10.19 -10.61
CA ASP A 155 3.12 -11.34 -10.58
C ASP A 155 4.39 -10.99 -9.79
N TYR A 156 4.49 -11.52 -8.58
CA TYR A 156 5.61 -11.28 -7.67
C TYR A 156 6.98 -11.60 -8.29
N TYR A 157 7.04 -12.55 -9.22
CA TYR A 157 8.28 -13.00 -9.85
C TYR A 157 8.63 -12.25 -11.14
N ARG A 158 7.68 -11.46 -11.65
CA ARG A 158 7.90 -10.66 -12.85
C ARG A 158 8.60 -9.35 -12.48
N THR A 159 9.64 -9.01 -13.21
CA THR A 159 10.29 -7.71 -13.13
C THR A 159 9.65 -6.74 -14.11
N ILE A 160 9.37 -5.54 -13.66
CA ILE A 160 8.90 -4.42 -14.48
C ILE A 160 9.86 -3.23 -14.35
N ASP A 161 9.81 -2.36 -15.33
CA ASP A 161 10.60 -1.13 -15.33
C ASP A 161 10.15 -0.14 -14.24
N ASN A 162 11.03 0.77 -13.90
CA ASN A 162 10.68 1.93 -13.11
C ASN A 162 9.67 2.77 -13.89
N LEU A 163 8.65 3.27 -13.20
CA LEU A 163 7.57 4.06 -13.76
C LEU A 163 7.88 5.56 -13.58
N PRO A 164 8.28 6.28 -14.63
CA PRO A 164 8.25 7.74 -14.60
C PRO A 164 6.79 8.21 -14.60
N MET A 165 6.45 9.14 -13.71
CA MET A 165 5.11 9.67 -13.57
C MET A 165 5.15 11.18 -13.39
N ALA A 166 4.46 11.92 -14.25
CA ALA A 166 4.24 13.35 -14.10
C ALA A 166 2.82 13.57 -13.53
N LEU A 167 2.75 14.17 -12.36
CA LEU A 167 1.49 14.58 -11.73
C LEU A 167 1.26 16.06 -11.99
N ARG A 168 0.08 16.41 -12.52
CA ARG A 168 -0.38 17.79 -12.65
C ARG A 168 -1.63 17.99 -11.79
N LEU A 169 -1.54 18.83 -10.78
CA LEU A 169 -2.65 19.22 -9.90
C LEU A 169 -3.18 20.58 -10.36
N SER A 170 -4.32 20.59 -11.03
CA SER A 170 -4.96 21.81 -11.54
C SER A 170 -5.80 22.51 -10.45
N GLY A 171 -6.02 23.81 -10.62
CA GLY A 171 -6.80 24.63 -9.69
C GLY A 171 -6.06 25.00 -8.40
N MET A 172 -4.75 24.77 -8.33
CA MET A 172 -3.92 25.15 -7.18
C MET A 172 -3.41 26.58 -7.33
N ASN A 173 -3.59 27.40 -6.29
CA ASN A 173 -3.11 28.77 -6.25
C ASN A 173 -2.53 29.10 -4.88
N GLY A 174 -1.36 29.72 -4.84
CA GLY A 174 -0.70 30.13 -3.61
C GLY A 174 0.43 29.23 -3.16
N SER A 175 0.73 29.25 -1.87
CA SER A 175 1.90 28.57 -1.27
C SER A 175 1.46 27.34 -0.50
N TYR A 176 2.13 26.21 -0.73
CA TYR A 176 1.84 24.92 -0.14
C TYR A 176 3.08 24.30 0.46
N ARG A 177 2.91 23.47 1.49
CA ARG A 177 3.95 22.60 2.02
C ARG A 177 3.87 21.25 1.36
N LEU A 178 4.88 20.92 0.55
CA LEU A 178 5.01 19.61 -0.09
C LEU A 178 5.70 18.63 0.86
N ARG A 179 5.07 17.50 1.07
CA ARG A 179 5.58 16.37 1.85
C ARG A 179 5.50 15.11 1.01
N HIS A 180 6.61 14.36 0.95
CA HIS A 180 6.71 13.14 0.20
C HIS A 180 7.19 12.00 1.09
N TRP A 181 6.41 10.95 1.20
CA TRP A 181 6.78 9.69 1.84
C TRP A 181 6.90 8.61 0.77
N ARG A 182 7.68 7.59 1.05
CA ARG A 182 7.88 6.48 0.12
C ARG A 182 8.04 5.17 0.86
N ILE A 183 7.52 4.10 0.26
CA ILE A 183 7.78 2.72 0.63
C ILE A 183 8.32 2.05 -0.63
N ASP A 184 9.55 1.56 -0.57
CA ASP A 184 10.18 0.76 -1.62
C ASP A 184 11.30 -0.10 -1.02
N ARG A 185 12.17 -0.68 -1.85
CA ARG A 185 13.31 -1.49 -1.36
C ARG A 185 14.28 -0.72 -0.48
N THR A 186 14.32 0.61 -0.59
CA THR A 186 15.32 1.46 0.09
C THR A 186 14.70 2.34 1.17
N CYS A 187 13.40 2.58 1.12
CA CYS A 187 12.69 3.50 2.00
C CYS A 187 11.58 2.81 2.79
N SER A 188 11.47 3.12 4.08
CA SER A 188 10.41 2.67 4.99
C SER A 188 10.21 1.14 4.97
N ASN A 189 11.34 0.39 4.90
CA ASN A 189 11.36 -1.05 4.64
C ASN A 189 12.37 -1.77 5.55
N SER A 190 11.89 -2.28 6.68
CA SER A 190 12.68 -3.06 7.63
C SER A 190 13.15 -4.38 7.07
N TYR A 191 12.35 -5.02 6.18
CA TYR A 191 12.72 -6.30 5.56
C TYR A 191 13.98 -6.16 4.72
N SER A 192 14.06 -5.15 3.86
CA SER A 192 15.24 -4.92 3.03
C SER A 192 16.49 -4.65 3.86
N LYS A 193 16.35 -3.91 4.97
CA LYS A 193 17.46 -3.69 5.90
C LYS A 193 17.90 -4.99 6.56
N TRP A 194 16.97 -5.77 7.09
CA TRP A 194 17.24 -7.07 7.70
C TRP A 194 17.93 -8.03 6.72
N ALA A 195 17.43 -8.10 5.48
CA ALA A 195 18.04 -8.93 4.43
C ALA A 195 19.47 -8.48 4.09
N SER A 196 19.73 -7.17 4.04
CA SER A 196 21.06 -6.62 3.77
C SER A 196 22.09 -6.94 4.88
N LEU A 197 21.62 -7.26 6.08
CA LEU A 197 22.44 -7.66 7.23
C LEU A 197 22.63 -9.19 7.32
N GLY A 198 22.20 -9.95 6.31
CA GLY A 198 22.31 -11.41 6.28
C GLY A 198 21.21 -12.16 7.03
N CYS A 199 20.04 -11.55 7.16
CA CYS A 199 18.86 -12.19 7.77
C CYS A 199 19.03 -12.62 9.24
N PRO A 200 19.61 -11.81 10.13
CA PRO A 200 19.91 -12.21 11.48
C PRO A 200 18.64 -12.47 12.31
N GLN A 201 18.50 -13.67 12.91
CA GLN A 201 17.41 -13.96 13.84
C GLN A 201 17.74 -13.53 15.29
N GLN A 202 19.00 -13.29 15.57
CA GLN A 202 19.49 -12.74 16.83
C GLN A 202 20.37 -11.51 16.55
N PRO A 203 19.78 -10.43 16.03
CA PRO A 203 20.55 -9.25 15.68
C PRO A 203 21.18 -8.60 16.93
N SER A 204 22.39 -8.08 16.77
CA SER A 204 23.03 -7.22 17.76
C SER A 204 22.20 -5.97 18.04
N MET A 205 22.51 -5.23 19.10
CA MET A 205 21.80 -3.99 19.44
C MET A 205 21.84 -2.98 18.28
N LEU A 206 23.00 -2.80 17.66
CA LEU A 206 23.16 -1.91 16.51
C LEU A 206 22.31 -2.36 15.31
N GLU A 207 22.32 -3.64 14.97
CA GLU A 207 21.49 -4.18 13.87
C GLU A 207 19.99 -4.00 14.15
N ARG A 208 19.55 -4.21 15.41
CA ARG A 208 18.16 -3.96 15.82
C ARG A 208 17.75 -2.50 15.57
N ASP A 209 18.59 -1.56 15.95
CA ASP A 209 18.31 -0.14 15.75
C ASP A 209 18.29 0.23 14.27
N MET A 210 19.19 -0.35 13.47
CA MET A 210 19.20 -0.17 12.01
C MET A 210 17.92 -0.72 11.35
N ILE A 211 17.49 -1.94 11.72
CA ILE A 211 16.28 -2.56 11.17
C ILE A 211 15.04 -1.77 11.58
N ARG A 212 14.95 -1.39 12.87
CA ARG A 212 13.82 -0.60 13.40
C ARG A 212 13.71 0.74 12.69
N SER A 213 14.82 1.48 12.61
CA SER A 213 14.87 2.78 11.95
C SER A 213 14.45 2.69 10.46
N ALA A 214 14.92 1.67 9.75
CA ALA A 214 14.54 1.43 8.36
C ALA A 214 13.05 1.10 8.17
N GLY A 215 12.39 0.56 9.21
CA GLY A 215 10.96 0.26 9.19
C GLY A 215 10.05 1.46 9.49
N GLU A 216 10.60 2.59 9.94
CA GLU A 216 9.79 3.78 10.17
C GLU A 216 9.34 4.41 8.86
N LEU A 217 8.07 4.88 8.82
CA LEU A 217 7.56 5.62 7.67
C LEU A 217 8.27 6.98 7.60
N SER A 218 9.26 7.07 6.75
CA SER A 218 10.12 8.23 6.61
C SER A 218 9.73 9.10 5.40
N ARG A 219 10.04 10.38 5.48
CA ARG A 219 9.95 11.27 4.32
C ARG A 219 11.06 10.90 3.33
N TYR A 220 10.66 10.74 2.07
CA TYR A 220 11.60 10.48 0.97
C TYR A 220 12.49 11.68 0.69
N GLN A 221 11.92 12.88 0.85
CA GLN A 221 12.62 14.16 0.71
C GLN A 221 12.24 15.09 1.87
N PRO A 222 13.11 16.03 2.23
CA PRO A 222 12.75 17.08 3.18
C PRO A 222 11.47 17.82 2.76
N GLU A 223 10.67 18.24 3.74
CA GLU A 223 9.53 19.13 3.48
C GLU A 223 10.01 20.42 2.82
N ARG A 224 9.33 20.86 1.80
CA ARG A 224 9.63 22.11 1.11
C ARG A 224 8.37 22.91 0.83
N THR A 225 8.52 24.24 0.77
CA THR A 225 7.48 25.12 0.27
C THR A 225 7.51 25.14 -1.25
N VAL A 226 6.34 25.04 -1.86
CA VAL A 226 6.12 25.16 -3.30
C VAL A 226 5.05 26.21 -3.56
N THR A 227 5.14 26.90 -4.69
CA THR A 227 4.13 27.87 -5.14
C THR A 227 3.45 27.33 -6.38
N ALA A 228 2.15 27.52 -6.47
CA ALA A 228 1.33 27.18 -7.62
C ALA A 228 0.57 28.41 -8.12
N ASP A 229 0.45 28.53 -9.45
CA ASP A 229 -0.36 29.54 -10.14
C ASP A 229 -1.20 28.81 -11.19
N GLY A 230 -2.43 28.47 -10.82
CA GLY A 230 -3.34 27.66 -11.61
C GLY A 230 -3.06 26.15 -11.58
N ALA A 231 -1.82 25.72 -11.48
CA ALA A 231 -1.45 24.31 -11.38
C ALA A 231 -0.12 24.12 -10.64
N PHE A 232 0.07 22.86 -10.13
CA PHE A 232 1.34 22.38 -9.60
C PHE A 232 1.73 21.09 -10.30
N GLU A 233 2.99 20.97 -10.71
CA GLU A 233 3.52 19.80 -11.39
C GLU A 233 4.59 19.13 -10.52
N LEU A 234 4.59 17.79 -10.51
CA LEU A 234 5.54 16.98 -9.78
C LEU A 234 5.93 15.75 -10.60
N GLU A 235 7.21 15.60 -10.84
CA GLU A 235 7.76 14.39 -11.44
C GLU A 235 8.17 13.39 -10.38
N LEU A 236 7.79 12.14 -10.57
CA LEU A 236 8.11 10.99 -9.72
C LEU A 236 8.77 9.90 -10.56
N LEU A 237 9.65 9.13 -9.94
CA LEU A 237 10.14 7.87 -10.47
C LEU A 237 9.84 6.79 -9.45
N LEU A 238 8.89 5.91 -9.76
CA LEU A 238 8.48 4.81 -8.89
C LEU A 238 9.19 3.53 -9.32
N THR A 239 9.97 2.94 -8.44
CA THR A 239 10.52 1.60 -8.65
C THR A 239 9.42 0.56 -8.59
N GLN A 240 9.68 -0.67 -9.03
CA GLN A 240 8.73 -1.77 -8.91
C GLN A 240 8.24 -1.92 -7.47
N ASN A 241 6.92 -2.04 -7.31
CA ASN A 241 6.21 -2.15 -6.03
C ASN A 241 6.45 -0.99 -5.04
N ALA A 242 6.91 0.19 -5.52
CA ALA A 242 6.94 1.39 -4.73
C ALA A 242 5.52 1.96 -4.49
N VAL A 243 5.35 2.59 -3.32
CA VAL A 243 4.17 3.37 -2.94
C VAL A 243 4.60 4.74 -2.44
#